data_96ebbd8a587291dda5382afba2209668
#
_entry.id   96ebbd8a587291dda5382afba2209668
#
_cell.length_a   1.000
_cell.length_b   1.000
_cell.length_c   1.000
_cell.angle_alpha   90.00
_cell.angle_beta   90.00
_cell.angle_gamma   90.00
#
_symmetry.space_group_name_H-M   'P 1'
#
loop_
_entity.id
_entity.type
_entity.pdbx_description
1 polymer ?
#
loop_
_entity_poly.entity_id
_entity_poly.type
_entity_poly.pdbx_seq_one_letter_code
_entity_poly.pdbx_strand_id
1 'polypeptide(L)'
;MKLLADDSVKKISTHQVLLSHGDIYCTQDVEYQNFRKTMRDPRWISAFLQRPVAVRQQMAKALRQESMNQGKEKQQYLMDVTPDAILDAFEKSQTRLMIHGHTHRPAVHTHFRKGVPCEGIVLGGWSDIGWMATIEGASSQLLRFPLKEPEQVRRCET
;
A
#
# COMPACT_ATOMS: atom_id res chain seq x y z
N MET A 1 12.26 5.14 13.32
CA MET A 1 11.13 4.72 12.45
C MET A 1 10.77 3.29 12.79
N LYS A 2 9.47 2.96 12.94
CA LYS A 2 9.00 1.59 13.21
C LYS A 2 8.31 1.06 11.95
N LEU A 3 8.78 -0.07 11.42
CA LEU A 3 8.09 -0.78 10.35
C LEU A 3 6.85 -1.47 10.94
N LEU A 4 5.69 -1.28 10.32
CA LEU A 4 4.48 -2.01 10.68
C LEU A 4 4.46 -3.36 9.98
N ALA A 5 3.88 -4.36 10.63
CA ALA A 5 3.51 -5.60 9.95
C ALA A 5 2.38 -5.33 8.94
N ASP A 6 2.22 -6.23 7.97
CA ASP A 6 1.03 -6.22 7.12
C ASP A 6 -0.22 -6.33 8.00
N ASP A 7 -1.30 -5.68 7.57
CA ASP A 7 -2.59 -5.74 8.27
C ASP A 7 -2.51 -5.33 9.75
N SER A 8 -1.91 -4.19 10.00
CA SER A 8 -1.80 -3.62 11.34
C SER A 8 -3.04 -2.83 11.72
N VAL A 9 -3.73 -3.23 12.79
CA VAL A 9 -4.80 -2.42 13.39
C VAL A 9 -4.21 -1.36 14.30
N LYS A 10 -4.61 -0.10 14.11
CA LYS A 10 -4.20 1.05 14.92
C LYS A 10 -5.41 1.85 15.35
N LYS A 11 -5.37 2.35 16.58
CA LYS A 11 -6.34 3.35 17.04
C LYS A 11 -5.87 4.71 16.55
N ILE A 12 -6.69 5.36 15.72
CA ILE A 12 -6.46 6.72 15.21
C ILE A 12 -7.73 7.52 15.54
N SER A 13 -7.61 8.54 16.37
CA SER A 13 -8.77 9.26 16.95
C SER A 13 -9.70 8.27 17.65
N THR A 14 -10.96 8.20 17.23
CA THR A 14 -11.98 7.29 17.78
C THR A 14 -12.09 5.97 17.01
N HIS A 15 -11.37 5.81 15.89
CA HIS A 15 -11.47 4.65 15.00
C HIS A 15 -10.40 3.60 15.29
N GLN A 16 -10.79 2.33 15.18
CA GLN A 16 -9.88 1.22 14.92
C GLN A 16 -9.70 1.14 13.40
N VAL A 17 -8.48 1.40 12.93
CA VAL A 17 -8.15 1.48 11.50
C VAL A 17 -7.25 0.34 11.12
N LEU A 18 -7.64 -0.42 10.10
CA LEU A 18 -6.78 -1.41 9.48
C LEU A 18 -5.86 -0.72 8.47
N LEU A 19 -4.57 -0.76 8.73
CA LEU A 19 -3.54 -0.25 7.83
C LEU A 19 -2.87 -1.41 7.12
N SER A 20 -2.88 -1.39 5.79
CA SER A 20 -2.26 -2.40 4.96
C SER A 20 -1.50 -1.76 3.79
N HIS A 21 -0.49 -2.48 3.25
CA HIS A 21 0.06 -2.12 1.95
C HIS A 21 -0.99 -2.31 0.85
N GLY A 22 -1.84 -3.34 0.93
CA GLY A 22 -2.92 -3.63 0.01
C GLY A 22 -2.62 -4.76 -0.97
N ASP A 23 -1.37 -5.08 -1.22
CA ASP A 23 -0.92 -6.10 -2.17
C ASP A 23 -1.43 -7.51 -1.87
N ILE A 24 -1.67 -7.83 -0.60
CA ILE A 24 -2.21 -9.12 -0.18
C ILE A 24 -3.64 -9.37 -0.67
N TYR A 25 -4.39 -8.30 -0.97
CA TYR A 25 -5.79 -8.37 -1.40
C TYR A 25 -5.96 -8.54 -2.92
N CYS A 26 -4.88 -8.40 -3.70
CA CYS A 26 -4.87 -8.66 -5.14
C CYS A 26 -4.79 -10.18 -5.38
N THR A 27 -5.80 -10.93 -4.94
CA THR A 27 -5.74 -12.40 -4.87
C THR A 27 -5.82 -13.08 -6.23
N GLN A 28 -6.27 -12.37 -7.26
CA GLN A 28 -6.33 -12.89 -8.64
C GLN A 28 -4.97 -12.84 -9.35
N ASP A 29 -4.04 -12.00 -8.90
CA ASP A 29 -2.66 -11.98 -9.42
C ASP A 29 -1.80 -13.06 -8.73
N VAL A 30 -2.04 -14.31 -9.12
CA VAL A 30 -1.38 -15.49 -8.53
C VAL A 30 0.15 -15.42 -8.65
N GLU A 31 0.66 -14.92 -9.77
CA GLU A 31 2.10 -14.75 -9.98
C GLU A 31 2.70 -13.75 -9.00
N TYR A 32 2.05 -12.61 -8.83
CA TYR A 32 2.44 -11.62 -7.85
C TYR A 32 2.36 -12.16 -6.43
N GLN A 33 1.30 -12.89 -6.07
CA GLN A 33 1.17 -13.49 -4.74
C GLN A 33 2.30 -14.50 -4.43
N ASN A 34 2.73 -15.28 -5.42
CA ASN A 34 3.88 -16.19 -5.28
C ASN A 34 5.19 -15.41 -5.11
N PHE A 35 5.42 -14.40 -5.93
CA PHE A 35 6.54 -13.48 -5.79
C PHE A 35 6.56 -12.82 -4.40
N ARG A 36 5.42 -12.30 -3.95
CA ARG A 36 5.25 -11.69 -2.64
C ARG A 36 5.64 -12.64 -1.50
N LYS A 37 5.18 -13.89 -1.53
CA LYS A 37 5.54 -14.90 -0.52
C LYS A 37 7.05 -15.09 -0.43
N THR A 38 7.72 -15.17 -1.58
CA THR A 38 9.18 -15.32 -1.64
C THR A 38 9.89 -14.10 -1.08
N MET A 39 9.52 -12.89 -1.52
CA MET A 39 10.18 -11.65 -1.11
C MET A 39 9.98 -11.30 0.37
N ARG A 40 8.91 -11.81 0.99
CA ARG A 40 8.60 -11.58 2.40
C ARG A 40 9.01 -12.74 3.32
N ASP A 41 9.63 -13.81 2.78
CA ASP A 41 10.21 -14.88 3.60
C ASP A 41 11.39 -14.32 4.41
N PRO A 42 11.38 -14.46 5.75
CA PRO A 42 12.46 -13.96 6.60
C PRO A 42 13.84 -14.52 6.23
N ARG A 43 13.91 -15.75 5.72
CA ARG A 43 15.16 -16.39 5.28
C ARG A 43 15.68 -15.69 4.03
N TRP A 44 14.79 -15.40 3.06
CA TRP A 44 15.16 -14.67 1.87
C TRP A 44 15.63 -13.25 2.22
N ILE A 45 14.90 -12.55 3.08
CA ILE A 45 15.25 -11.18 3.53
C ILE A 45 16.63 -11.20 4.21
N SER A 46 16.88 -12.13 5.12
CA SER A 46 18.18 -12.28 5.79
C SER A 46 19.31 -12.50 4.81
N ALA A 47 19.16 -13.45 3.87
CA ALA A 47 20.14 -13.74 2.85
C ALA A 47 20.38 -12.56 1.89
N PHE A 48 19.34 -11.81 1.55
CA PHE A 48 19.44 -10.60 0.73
C PHE A 48 20.22 -9.50 1.46
N LEU A 49 19.93 -9.25 2.74
CA LEU A 49 20.58 -8.21 3.53
C LEU A 49 22.06 -8.48 3.81
N GLN A 50 22.49 -9.74 3.78
CA GLN A 50 23.91 -10.12 3.92
C GLN A 50 24.72 -9.84 2.65
N ARG A 51 24.08 -9.58 1.50
CA ARG A 51 24.79 -9.27 0.25
C ARG A 51 25.37 -7.84 0.28
N PRO A 52 26.49 -7.60 -0.43
CA PRO A 52 27.03 -6.25 -0.60
C PRO A 52 25.98 -5.27 -1.15
N VAL A 53 26.06 -4.00 -0.76
CA VAL A 53 25.09 -2.97 -1.18
C VAL A 53 24.95 -2.89 -2.70
N ALA A 54 26.07 -2.92 -3.44
CA ALA A 54 26.05 -2.88 -4.90
C ALA A 54 25.25 -4.04 -5.53
N VAL A 55 25.40 -5.26 -4.99
CA VAL A 55 24.64 -6.44 -5.43
C VAL A 55 23.15 -6.26 -5.15
N ARG A 56 22.80 -5.78 -3.94
CA ARG A 56 21.40 -5.50 -3.59
C ARG A 56 20.76 -4.45 -4.50
N GLN A 57 21.51 -3.41 -4.85
CA GLN A 57 21.04 -2.38 -5.78
C GLN A 57 20.80 -2.93 -7.19
N GLN A 58 21.70 -3.79 -7.70
CA GLN A 58 21.50 -4.44 -9.00
C GLN A 58 20.28 -5.34 -9.00
N MET A 59 20.11 -6.17 -7.96
CA MET A 59 18.93 -7.03 -7.81
C MET A 59 17.64 -6.21 -7.73
N ALA A 60 17.62 -5.13 -6.97
CA ALA A 60 16.43 -4.27 -6.86
C ALA A 60 16.07 -3.62 -8.20
N LYS A 61 17.08 -3.18 -8.99
CA LYS A 61 16.85 -2.63 -10.34
C LYS A 61 16.27 -3.70 -11.28
N ALA A 62 16.82 -4.92 -11.26
CA ALA A 62 16.32 -6.03 -12.08
C ALA A 62 14.87 -6.40 -11.73
N LEU A 63 14.55 -6.54 -10.45
CA LEU A 63 13.20 -6.82 -9.97
C LEU A 63 12.20 -5.70 -10.34
N ARG A 64 12.63 -4.45 -10.24
CA ARG A 64 11.79 -3.32 -10.65
C ARG A 64 11.52 -3.34 -12.15
N GLN A 65 12.53 -3.62 -12.98
CA GLN A 65 12.36 -3.70 -14.44
C GLN A 65 11.41 -4.83 -14.83
N GLU A 66 11.56 -5.99 -14.21
CA GLU A 66 10.67 -7.14 -14.42
C GLU A 66 9.22 -6.80 -14.03
N SER A 67 9.01 -6.20 -12.84
CA SER A 67 7.70 -5.76 -12.40
C SER A 67 7.04 -4.76 -13.36
N MET A 68 7.84 -3.83 -13.92
CA MET A 68 7.33 -2.87 -14.91
C MET A 68 6.93 -3.54 -16.23
N ASN A 69 7.67 -4.55 -16.68
CA ASN A 69 7.36 -5.29 -17.89
C ASN A 69 6.08 -6.11 -17.73
N GLN A 70 5.98 -6.87 -16.63
CA GLN A 70 4.77 -7.66 -16.33
C GLN A 70 3.52 -6.78 -16.15
N GLY A 71 3.65 -5.61 -15.53
CA GLY A 71 2.54 -4.69 -15.34
C GLY A 71 1.97 -4.10 -16.64
N LYS A 72 2.76 -4.07 -17.74
CA LYS A 72 2.28 -3.61 -19.04
C LYS A 72 1.43 -4.67 -19.76
N GLU A 73 1.67 -5.94 -19.50
CA GLU A 73 1.02 -7.07 -20.17
C GLU A 73 -0.20 -7.57 -19.41
N LYS A 74 -0.26 -7.31 -18.09
CA LYS A 74 -1.36 -7.78 -17.24
C LYS A 74 -2.62 -6.92 -17.40
N GLN A 75 -3.76 -7.60 -17.46
CA GLN A 75 -5.04 -6.92 -17.43
C GLN A 75 -5.25 -6.21 -16.09
N GLN A 76 -5.68 -4.96 -16.16
CA GLN A 76 -5.76 -4.08 -14.98
C GLN A 76 -6.61 -4.62 -13.83
N TYR A 77 -7.63 -5.44 -14.11
CA TYR A 77 -8.51 -6.01 -13.08
C TYR A 77 -7.81 -7.07 -12.24
N LEU A 78 -6.81 -7.80 -12.81
CA LEU A 78 -6.03 -8.80 -12.07
C LEU A 78 -5.14 -8.17 -10.99
N MET A 79 -4.73 -6.93 -11.23
CA MET A 79 -3.88 -6.16 -10.31
C MET A 79 -4.67 -5.38 -9.25
N ASP A 80 -6.01 -5.52 -9.24
CA ASP A 80 -6.86 -4.86 -8.27
C ASP A 80 -7.17 -5.77 -7.08
N VAL A 81 -7.60 -5.15 -5.99
CA VAL A 81 -8.05 -5.88 -4.81
C VAL A 81 -9.36 -6.61 -5.11
N THR A 82 -9.51 -7.82 -4.58
CA THR A 82 -10.78 -8.56 -4.73
C THR A 82 -11.73 -8.19 -3.60
N PRO A 83 -13.04 -7.99 -3.91
CA PRO A 83 -14.03 -7.64 -2.89
C PRO A 83 -14.07 -8.61 -1.70
N ASP A 84 -13.98 -9.91 -1.98
CA ASP A 84 -14.01 -10.95 -0.94
C ASP A 84 -12.80 -10.84 0.01
N ALA A 85 -11.60 -10.57 -0.52
CA ALA A 85 -10.41 -10.39 0.31
C ALA A 85 -10.52 -9.15 1.22
N ILE A 86 -11.13 -8.08 0.72
CA ILE A 86 -11.39 -6.87 1.53
C ILE A 86 -12.42 -7.17 2.64
N LEU A 87 -13.52 -7.86 2.32
CA LEU A 87 -14.52 -8.24 3.33
C LEU A 87 -13.95 -9.17 4.39
N ASP A 88 -13.13 -10.14 3.98
CA ASP A 88 -12.40 -11.03 4.89
C ASP A 88 -11.44 -10.26 5.81
N ALA A 89 -10.75 -9.25 5.29
CA ALA A 89 -9.87 -8.41 6.08
C ALA A 89 -10.63 -7.60 7.13
N PHE A 90 -11.78 -7.02 6.78
CA PHE A 90 -12.67 -6.37 7.74
C PHE A 90 -13.20 -7.34 8.79
N GLU A 91 -13.56 -8.58 8.39
CA GLU A 91 -14.05 -9.60 9.34
C GLU A 91 -12.96 -10.02 10.32
N LYS A 92 -11.74 -10.30 9.84
CA LYS A 92 -10.61 -10.71 10.67
C LYS A 92 -10.12 -9.61 11.62
N SER A 93 -10.06 -8.37 11.13
CA SER A 93 -9.59 -7.23 11.92
C SER A 93 -10.65 -6.65 12.85
N GLN A 94 -11.93 -6.97 12.65
CA GLN A 94 -13.08 -6.37 13.35
C GLN A 94 -13.11 -4.84 13.26
N THR A 95 -12.53 -4.26 12.18
CA THR A 95 -12.54 -2.83 11.92
C THR A 95 -13.69 -2.45 10.99
N ARG A 96 -13.97 -1.13 10.89
CA ARG A 96 -14.91 -0.54 9.93
C ARG A 96 -14.24 0.45 8.99
N LEU A 97 -12.97 0.73 9.23
CA LEU A 97 -12.15 1.61 8.38
C LEU A 97 -10.84 0.91 8.04
N MET A 98 -10.54 0.89 6.74
CA MET A 98 -9.30 0.38 6.19
C MET A 98 -8.64 1.48 5.36
N ILE A 99 -7.32 1.58 5.44
CA ILE A 99 -6.52 2.44 4.56
C ILE A 99 -5.44 1.56 3.94
N HIS A 100 -5.39 1.53 2.62
CA HIS A 100 -4.38 0.79 1.89
C HIS A 100 -3.90 1.54 0.62
N GLY A 101 -2.83 1.05 0.02
CA GLY A 101 -2.25 1.56 -1.22
C GLY A 101 -2.17 0.48 -2.29
N HIS A 102 -0.99 0.31 -2.87
CA HIS A 102 -0.58 -0.68 -3.86
C HIS A 102 -1.19 -0.49 -5.25
N THR A 103 -2.50 -0.49 -5.39
CA THR A 103 -3.19 -0.39 -6.69
C THR A 103 -3.03 0.98 -7.35
N HIS A 104 -2.67 2.00 -6.58
CA HIS A 104 -2.56 3.40 -7.02
C HIS A 104 -3.85 3.93 -7.67
N ARG A 105 -5.00 3.44 -7.24
CA ARG A 105 -6.34 3.85 -7.70
C ARG A 105 -7.07 4.57 -6.57
N PRO A 106 -6.76 5.85 -6.34
CA PRO A 106 -7.27 6.58 -5.18
C PRO A 106 -8.79 6.69 -5.23
N ALA A 107 -9.43 6.16 -4.21
CA ALA A 107 -10.87 6.15 -4.05
C ALA A 107 -11.28 5.89 -2.60
N VAL A 108 -12.52 6.20 -2.28
CA VAL A 108 -13.19 5.77 -1.06
C VAL A 108 -14.31 4.81 -1.46
N HIS A 109 -14.26 3.60 -0.93
CA HIS A 109 -15.23 2.54 -1.22
C HIS A 109 -16.04 2.20 0.01
N THR A 110 -17.35 2.01 -0.16
CA THR A 110 -18.21 1.46 0.88
C THR A 110 -18.42 -0.03 0.63
N HIS A 111 -18.08 -0.83 1.63
CA HIS A 111 -18.31 -2.27 1.66
C HIS A 111 -19.38 -2.59 2.71
N PHE A 112 -20.08 -3.70 2.57
CA PHE A 112 -21.07 -4.13 3.54
C PHE A 112 -20.70 -5.48 4.14
N ARG A 113 -20.29 -5.48 5.41
CA ARG A 113 -20.00 -6.68 6.18
C ARG A 113 -21.23 -7.06 7.01
N LYS A 114 -21.92 -8.13 6.61
CA LYS A 114 -23.17 -8.56 7.29
C LYS A 114 -24.17 -7.40 7.48
N GLY A 115 -24.35 -6.57 6.45
CA GLY A 115 -25.24 -5.42 6.49
C GLY A 115 -24.67 -4.17 7.19
N VAL A 116 -23.48 -4.25 7.79
CA VAL A 116 -22.81 -3.12 8.44
C VAL A 116 -21.87 -2.45 7.44
N PRO A 117 -22.00 -1.12 7.22
CA PRO A 117 -21.11 -0.39 6.32
C PRO A 117 -19.69 -0.34 6.89
N CYS A 118 -18.73 -0.59 6.01
CA CYS A 118 -17.30 -0.48 6.25
C CYS A 118 -16.69 0.38 5.13
N GLU A 119 -15.72 1.20 5.47
CA GLU A 119 -15.09 2.13 4.52
C GLU A 119 -13.65 1.69 4.22
N GLY A 120 -13.34 1.59 2.93
CA GLY A 120 -11.98 1.35 2.42
C GLY A 120 -11.46 2.59 1.70
N ILE A 121 -10.36 3.16 2.18
CA ILE A 121 -9.67 4.29 1.55
C ILE A 121 -8.45 3.75 0.83
N VAL A 122 -8.41 3.96 -0.49
CA VAL A 122 -7.24 3.61 -1.33
C VAL A 122 -6.41 4.84 -1.58
N LEU A 123 -5.13 4.80 -1.21
CA LEU A 123 -4.18 5.88 -1.47
C LEU A 123 -3.64 5.79 -2.90
N GLY A 124 -3.46 6.92 -3.54
CA GLY A 124 -2.80 7.01 -4.85
C GLY A 124 -1.28 6.93 -4.76
N GLY A 125 -0.65 6.71 -5.92
CA GLY A 125 0.80 6.81 -6.06
C GLY A 125 1.27 8.27 -5.90
N TRP A 126 2.46 8.43 -5.32
CA TRP A 126 3.09 9.74 -5.18
C TRP A 126 4.03 9.99 -6.36
N SER A 127 3.67 11.00 -7.19
CA SER A 127 4.50 11.54 -8.27
C SER A 127 4.51 13.07 -8.15
N ASP A 128 3.68 13.75 -8.93
CA ASP A 128 3.45 15.20 -8.84
C ASP A 128 2.37 15.55 -7.82
N ILE A 129 1.60 14.55 -7.40
CA ILE A 129 0.49 14.65 -6.46
C ILE A 129 0.74 13.70 -5.29
N GLY A 130 0.63 14.21 -4.07
CA GLY A 130 0.58 13.45 -2.83
C GLY A 130 -0.86 13.08 -2.46
N TRP A 131 -1.02 11.96 -1.77
CA TRP A 131 -2.29 11.46 -1.28
C TRP A 131 -2.23 11.23 0.21
N MET A 132 -3.26 11.62 0.92
CA MET A 132 -3.33 11.55 2.37
C MET A 132 -4.75 11.19 2.81
N ALA A 133 -4.86 10.27 3.76
CA ALA A 133 -6.09 10.04 4.49
C ALA A 133 -6.06 10.82 5.81
N THR A 134 -7.10 11.59 6.10
CA THR A 134 -7.29 12.28 7.39
C THR A 134 -8.44 11.68 8.15
N ILE A 135 -8.33 11.63 9.48
CA ILE A 135 -9.36 11.12 10.38
C ILE A 135 -9.57 12.15 11.48
N GLU A 136 -10.76 12.73 11.51
CA GLU A 136 -11.16 13.72 12.50
C GLU A 136 -12.49 13.32 13.14
N GLY A 137 -12.47 13.03 14.46
CA GLY A 137 -13.65 12.51 15.15
C GLY A 137 -14.17 11.22 14.52
N ALA A 138 -15.39 11.23 13.99
CA ALA A 138 -16.01 10.10 13.30
C ALA A 138 -15.88 10.16 11.78
N SER A 139 -15.23 11.19 11.22
CA SER A 139 -15.10 11.41 9.78
C SER A 139 -13.74 11.00 9.28
N SER A 140 -13.70 10.41 8.09
CA SER A 140 -12.48 10.11 7.34
C SER A 140 -12.56 10.75 5.94
N GLN A 141 -11.44 11.20 5.41
CA GLN A 141 -11.36 11.84 4.10
C GLN A 141 -10.10 11.42 3.37
N LEU A 142 -10.22 11.27 2.05
CA LEU A 142 -9.08 11.12 1.14
C LEU A 142 -8.78 12.47 0.49
N LEU A 143 -7.59 12.98 0.71
CA LEU A 143 -7.14 14.25 0.18
C LEU A 143 -6.02 14.05 -0.84
N ARG A 144 -6.00 14.91 -1.86
CA ARG A 144 -4.89 15.05 -2.80
C ARG A 144 -4.29 16.45 -2.70
N PHE A 145 -2.98 16.57 -2.86
CA PHE A 145 -2.30 17.85 -2.84
C PHE A 145 -1.10 17.84 -3.80
N PRO A 146 -0.76 18.98 -4.42
CA PRO A 146 0.41 19.07 -5.27
C PRO A 146 1.68 18.91 -4.43
N LEU A 147 2.63 18.10 -4.90
CA LEU A 147 3.99 18.07 -4.37
C LEU A 147 4.73 19.25 -4.99
N LYS A 148 5.07 20.24 -4.17
CA LYS A 148 5.94 21.32 -4.64
C LYS A 148 7.33 20.72 -4.89
N GLU A 149 7.94 21.06 -6.03
CA GLU A 149 9.39 20.86 -6.17
C GLU A 149 10.08 21.59 -5.00
N PRO A 150 11.09 20.97 -4.36
CA PRO A 150 11.82 21.64 -3.31
C PRO A 150 12.40 22.93 -3.90
N GLU A 151 11.94 24.08 -3.41
CA GLU A 151 12.58 25.36 -3.76
C GLU A 151 14.07 25.20 -3.42
N GLN A 152 14.91 25.40 -4.43
CA GLN A 152 16.34 25.46 -4.20
C GLN A 152 16.59 26.61 -3.24
N VAL A 153 16.86 26.28 -1.98
CA VAL A 153 17.29 27.26 -0.98
C VAL A 153 18.61 27.83 -1.51
N ARG A 154 18.57 29.04 -2.07
CA ARG A 154 19.79 29.78 -2.44
C ARG A 154 20.63 29.88 -1.18
N ARG A 155 21.80 29.28 -1.18
CA ARG A 155 22.81 29.51 -0.14
C ARG A 155 23.12 31.00 -0.24
N CYS A 156 22.79 31.77 0.80
CA CYS A 156 23.35 33.10 0.98
C CYS A 156 24.83 32.88 1.25
N GLU A 157 25.68 33.19 0.27
CA GLU A 157 27.11 33.36 0.50
C GLU A 157 27.28 34.65 1.33
N THR A 158 27.72 34.48 2.56
CA THR A 158 28.19 35.55 3.46
C THR A 158 29.68 35.76 3.27
#